data_dbe67b3cb32839a382487c91989e5c3d
#
_entry.id   dbe67b3cb32839a382487c91989e5c3d
#
_cell.length_a   1.000
_cell.length_b   1.000
_cell.length_c   1.000
_cell.angle_alpha   90.00
_cell.angle_beta   90.00
_cell.angle_gamma   90.00
#
_symmetry.space_group_name_H-M   'P 1'
#
loop_
_entity.id
_entity.type
_entity.pdbx_description
1 polymer ?
#
loop_
_entity_poly.entity_id
_entity_poly.type
_entity_poly.pdbx_seq_one_letter_code
_entity_poly.pdbx_strand_id
1 'polypeptide(L)'
;DNNLQQYDIIFLDIGMKEMNGMETAYAIREKNQNVDIVFITIMMDYALEGYRVDAVRYILKDDLESLLPECMDTILQKKQEKEMEFPFVGGKRKVLLKEILFIESKSHQLWFERTRENLYMYGQINDLELILSNYDFVRTHQSFLVNLVHIEKINNYLLYLSNGAEIPVTKQRYAKVKEQYLSYKEKM
;
A
#
# COMPACT_ATOMS: atom_id res chain seq x y z
N ASP A 1 10.45 18.64 5.06
CA ASP A 1 9.01 18.52 5.01
C ASP A 1 8.54 17.28 5.79
N ASN A 2 7.60 17.48 6.71
CA ASN A 2 7.12 16.44 7.65
C ASN A 2 6.15 15.42 7.02
N ASN A 3 6.12 15.28 5.68
CA ASN A 3 5.07 14.54 4.98
C ASN A 3 5.53 13.30 4.20
N LEU A 4 6.70 12.74 4.56
CA LEU A 4 7.24 11.52 3.92
C LEU A 4 6.37 10.27 4.12
N GLN A 5 5.44 10.28 5.07
CA GLN A 5 4.47 9.19 5.29
C GLN A 5 3.34 9.14 4.25
N GLN A 6 3.22 10.15 3.39
CA GLN A 6 2.18 10.21 2.34
C GLN A 6 2.60 9.56 1.02
N TYR A 7 3.89 9.25 0.87
CA TYR A 7 4.40 8.70 -0.38
C TYR A 7 4.66 7.21 -0.24
N ASP A 8 4.23 6.45 -1.20
CA ASP A 8 4.49 5.01 -1.33
C ASP A 8 5.81 4.73 -2.02
N ILE A 9 6.16 5.57 -3.00
CA ILE A 9 7.34 5.44 -3.83
C ILE A 9 7.96 6.83 -3.99
N ILE A 10 9.29 6.89 -3.94
CA ILE A 10 10.05 8.12 -4.22
C ILE A 10 11.06 7.83 -5.33
N PHE A 11 10.96 8.59 -6.40
CA PHE A 11 11.95 8.59 -7.48
C PHE A 11 12.99 9.67 -7.23
N LEU A 12 14.27 9.30 -7.26
CA LEU A 12 15.38 10.21 -7.01
C LEU A 12 16.37 10.22 -8.18
N ASP A 13 16.72 11.42 -8.64
CA ASP A 13 17.90 11.59 -9.48
C ASP A 13 19.13 11.82 -8.57
N ILE A 14 20.25 11.19 -8.88
CA ILE A 14 21.50 11.38 -8.12
C ILE A 14 22.15 12.72 -8.48
N GLY A 15 22.06 13.15 -9.74
CA GLY A 15 22.69 14.33 -10.28
C GLY A 15 22.02 15.66 -9.92
N MET A 16 21.55 15.85 -8.67
CA MET A 16 20.93 17.10 -8.21
C MET A 16 21.98 18.08 -7.65
N LYS A 17 21.71 19.42 -7.78
CA LYS A 17 22.72 20.46 -7.52
C LYS A 17 22.99 20.78 -6.04
N GLU A 18 22.02 20.70 -5.16
CA GLU A 18 22.17 21.14 -3.74
C GLU A 18 22.41 19.97 -2.78
N MET A 19 21.64 18.90 -2.92
CA MET A 19 21.78 17.65 -2.18
C MET A 19 21.71 16.54 -3.21
N ASN A 20 22.69 15.64 -3.24
CA ASN A 20 22.64 14.56 -4.20
C ASN A 20 21.56 13.54 -3.82
N GLY A 21 21.11 12.74 -4.80
CA GLY A 21 20.03 11.77 -4.58
C GLY A 21 20.36 10.72 -3.51
N MET A 22 21.64 10.36 -3.33
CA MET A 22 22.06 9.42 -2.30
C MET A 22 21.93 10.02 -0.90
N GLU A 23 22.39 11.25 -0.68
CA GLU A 23 22.22 11.97 0.58
C GLU A 23 20.74 12.13 0.94
N THR A 24 19.91 12.42 -0.09
CA THR A 24 18.46 12.51 0.06
C THR A 24 17.88 11.16 0.49
N ALA A 25 18.31 10.06 -0.12
CA ALA A 25 17.85 8.72 0.23
C ALA A 25 18.23 8.33 1.66
N TYR A 26 19.44 8.66 2.14
CA TYR A 26 19.84 8.45 3.53
C TYR A 26 18.93 9.25 4.50
N ALA A 27 18.69 10.53 4.22
CA ALA A 27 17.82 11.36 5.03
C ALA A 27 16.36 10.85 5.05
N ILE A 28 15.88 10.27 3.94
CA ILE A 28 14.59 9.60 3.88
C ILE A 28 14.58 8.37 4.79
N ARG A 29 15.59 7.50 4.72
CA ARG A 29 15.67 6.28 5.53
C ARG A 29 15.72 6.54 7.03
N GLU A 30 16.33 7.64 7.47
CA GLU A 30 16.27 8.06 8.88
C GLU A 30 14.84 8.32 9.37
N LYS A 31 13.95 8.79 8.49
CA LYS A 31 12.58 9.19 8.83
C LYS A 31 11.51 8.15 8.44
N ASN A 32 11.74 7.42 7.35
CA ASN A 32 10.81 6.42 6.82
C ASN A 32 11.58 5.23 6.22
N GLN A 33 11.54 4.12 6.92
CA GLN A 33 12.18 2.86 6.52
C GLN A 33 11.38 2.08 5.47
N ASN A 34 10.08 2.41 5.25
CA ASN A 34 9.15 1.59 4.50
C ASN A 34 8.84 2.11 3.09
N VAL A 35 9.14 3.38 2.78
CA VAL A 35 8.91 3.94 1.45
C VAL A 35 9.82 3.28 0.42
N ASP A 36 9.27 2.88 -0.72
CA ASP A 36 10.08 2.33 -1.80
C ASP A 36 10.86 3.46 -2.49
N ILE A 37 12.19 3.30 -2.62
CA ILE A 37 13.07 4.26 -3.29
C ILE A 37 13.53 3.65 -4.61
N VAL A 38 13.42 4.43 -5.69
CA VAL A 38 13.91 4.08 -7.03
C VAL A 38 14.80 5.22 -7.52
N PHE A 39 16.03 4.90 -7.88
CA PHE A 39 16.92 5.88 -8.50
C PHE A 39 16.70 5.92 -10.02
N ILE A 40 16.60 7.13 -10.58
CA ILE A 40 16.53 7.38 -12.03
C ILE A 40 17.60 8.41 -12.35
N THR A 41 18.71 7.97 -12.96
CA THR A 41 19.90 8.83 -13.15
C THR A 41 20.68 8.46 -14.42
N ILE A 42 21.57 9.36 -14.84
CA ILE A 42 22.57 9.09 -15.87
C ILE A 42 23.89 8.52 -15.32
N MET A 43 24.06 8.53 -13.97
CA MET A 43 25.31 8.13 -13.32
C MET A 43 25.31 6.62 -13.04
N MET A 44 26.33 5.87 -13.51
CA MET A 44 26.44 4.43 -13.26
C MET A 44 27.18 4.09 -11.96
N ASP A 45 28.06 4.96 -11.50
CA ASP A 45 29.03 4.65 -10.43
C ASP A 45 28.39 4.46 -9.05
N TYR A 46 27.16 4.93 -8.86
CA TYR A 46 26.42 4.88 -7.57
C TYR A 46 25.49 3.67 -7.42
N ALA A 47 25.44 2.76 -8.38
CA ALA A 47 24.53 1.62 -8.34
C ALA A 47 24.74 0.72 -7.10
N LEU A 48 26.00 0.52 -6.69
CA LEU A 48 26.35 -0.25 -5.50
C LEU A 48 25.95 0.45 -4.19
N GLU A 49 25.93 1.78 -4.17
CA GLU A 49 25.49 2.54 -2.98
C GLU A 49 23.97 2.50 -2.80
N GLY A 50 23.20 2.30 -3.87
CA GLY A 50 21.76 2.11 -3.81
C GLY A 50 21.34 0.96 -2.89
N TYR A 51 22.14 -0.10 -2.79
CA TYR A 51 21.89 -1.22 -1.87
C TYR A 51 21.95 -0.81 -0.39
N ARG A 52 22.76 0.20 -0.03
CA ARG A 52 22.90 0.66 1.36
C ARG A 52 21.66 1.39 1.88
N VAL A 53 20.85 1.92 0.97
CA VAL A 53 19.59 2.61 1.30
C VAL A 53 18.37 1.73 0.99
N ASP A 54 18.58 0.43 0.75
CA ASP A 54 17.53 -0.52 0.38
C ASP A 54 16.64 0.02 -0.75
N ALA A 55 17.27 0.52 -1.83
CA ALA A 55 16.56 0.96 -3.01
C ALA A 55 15.99 -0.25 -3.76
N VAL A 56 14.74 -0.15 -4.20
CA VAL A 56 14.06 -1.21 -4.96
C VAL A 56 14.73 -1.42 -6.30
N ARG A 57 15.10 -0.33 -6.97
CA ARG A 57 15.78 -0.40 -8.27
C ARG A 57 16.61 0.86 -8.54
N TYR A 58 17.61 0.65 -9.39
CA TYR A 58 18.44 1.69 -9.97
C TYR A 58 18.23 1.63 -11.49
N ILE A 59 17.73 2.71 -12.09
CA ILE A 59 17.37 2.79 -13.50
C ILE A 59 18.20 3.90 -14.15
N LEU A 60 18.91 3.57 -15.22
CA LEU A 60 19.52 4.59 -16.05
C LEU A 60 18.44 5.31 -16.86
N LYS A 61 18.60 6.62 -17.07
CA LYS A 61 17.61 7.40 -17.85
C LYS A 61 17.40 6.86 -19.26
N ASP A 62 18.45 6.29 -19.86
CA ASP A 62 18.38 5.70 -21.19
C ASP A 62 17.54 4.41 -21.24
N ASP A 63 17.41 3.71 -20.10
CA ASP A 63 16.63 2.48 -19.98
C ASP A 63 15.26 2.69 -19.34
N LEU A 64 14.88 3.95 -19.06
CA LEU A 64 13.69 4.28 -18.28
C LEU A 64 12.40 3.70 -18.87
N GLU A 65 12.19 3.84 -20.18
CA GLU A 65 10.95 3.38 -20.85
C GLU A 65 10.78 1.86 -20.75
N SER A 66 11.88 1.11 -20.78
CA SER A 66 11.84 -0.36 -20.71
C SER A 66 11.79 -0.91 -19.31
N LEU A 67 12.50 -0.30 -18.34
CA LEU A 67 12.66 -0.85 -16.99
C LEU A 67 11.67 -0.29 -15.97
N LEU A 68 11.07 0.89 -16.20
CA LEU A 68 10.12 1.48 -15.26
C LEU A 68 8.85 0.63 -15.10
N PRO A 69 8.22 0.10 -16.17
CA PRO A 69 7.06 -0.78 -16.01
C PRO A 69 7.36 -2.01 -15.14
N GLU A 70 8.47 -2.71 -15.43
CA GLU A 70 8.90 -3.90 -14.66
C GLU A 70 9.19 -3.56 -13.19
N CYS A 71 9.81 -2.40 -12.94
CA CYS A 71 10.05 -1.90 -11.59
C CYS A 71 8.74 -1.66 -10.83
N MET A 72 7.77 -1.03 -11.47
CA MET A 72 6.46 -0.78 -10.89
C MET A 72 5.71 -2.07 -10.58
N ASP A 73 5.74 -3.05 -11.49
CA ASP A 73 5.14 -4.36 -11.27
C ASP A 73 5.76 -5.07 -10.05
N THR A 74 7.08 -5.01 -9.92
CA THR A 74 7.80 -5.57 -8.77
C THR A 74 7.36 -4.93 -7.45
N ILE A 75 7.22 -3.60 -7.40
CA ILE A 75 6.78 -2.87 -6.21
C ILE A 75 5.35 -3.23 -5.86
N LEU A 76 4.45 -3.27 -6.84
CA LEU A 76 3.05 -3.60 -6.64
C LEU A 76 2.87 -5.04 -6.14
N GLN A 77 3.60 -6.00 -6.71
CA GLN A 77 3.61 -7.39 -6.24
C GLN A 77 4.12 -7.49 -4.79
N LYS A 78 5.23 -6.84 -4.47
CA LYS A 78 5.78 -6.80 -3.11
C LYS A 78 4.78 -6.26 -2.09
N LYS A 79 4.00 -5.24 -2.44
CA LYS A 79 2.93 -4.70 -1.59
C LYS A 79 1.79 -5.69 -1.39
N GLN A 80 1.36 -6.38 -2.45
CA GLN A 80 0.30 -7.40 -2.39
C GLN A 80 0.73 -8.64 -1.59
N GLU A 81 2.02 -8.97 -1.56
CA GLU A 81 2.59 -10.12 -0.82
C GLU A 81 2.98 -9.78 0.62
N LYS A 82 2.71 -8.56 1.08
CA LYS A 82 3.08 -8.17 2.44
C LYS A 82 2.28 -8.94 3.48
N GLU A 83 3.02 -9.56 4.40
CA GLU A 83 2.47 -10.16 5.61
C GLU A 83 2.43 -9.14 6.76
N MET A 84 1.38 -9.21 7.56
CA MET A 84 1.28 -8.46 8.81
C MET A 84 0.81 -9.37 9.94
N GLU A 85 1.42 -9.21 11.13
CA GLU A 85 1.04 -9.94 12.32
C GLU A 85 -0.09 -9.21 13.05
N PHE A 86 -1.17 -9.95 13.35
CA PHE A 86 -2.32 -9.46 14.12
C PHE A 86 -2.56 -10.31 15.37
N PRO A 87 -3.00 -9.71 16.50
CA PRO A 87 -3.32 -10.40 17.74
C PRO A 87 -4.75 -10.97 17.71
N PHE A 88 -4.97 -11.99 16.88
CA PHE A 88 -6.27 -12.65 16.78
C PHE A 88 -6.63 -13.40 18.08
N VAL A 89 -7.91 -13.66 18.27
CA VAL A 89 -8.36 -14.57 19.33
C VAL A 89 -7.83 -15.97 19.00
N GLY A 90 -7.09 -16.54 19.96
CA GLY A 90 -6.36 -17.79 19.76
C GLY A 90 -4.86 -17.61 19.48
N GLY A 91 -4.36 -16.39 19.43
CA GLY A 91 -2.93 -16.07 19.34
C GLY A 91 -2.55 -15.17 18.17
N LYS A 92 -1.33 -14.68 18.21
CA LYS A 92 -0.77 -13.88 17.11
C LYS A 92 -0.59 -14.73 15.87
N ARG A 93 -1.01 -14.20 14.72
CA ARG A 93 -0.85 -14.86 13.42
C ARG A 93 -0.42 -13.83 12.37
N LYS A 94 0.50 -14.23 11.51
CA LYS A 94 0.84 -13.51 10.28
C LYS A 94 -0.18 -13.82 9.20
N VAL A 95 -0.61 -12.79 8.50
CA VAL A 95 -1.61 -12.86 7.44
C VAL A 95 -1.12 -12.07 6.25
N LEU A 96 -1.18 -12.65 5.07
CA LEU A 96 -0.96 -11.93 3.81
C LEU A 96 -2.10 -10.90 3.62
N LEU A 97 -1.76 -9.64 3.45
CA LEU A 97 -2.75 -8.58 3.30
C LEU A 97 -3.67 -8.81 2.09
N LYS A 98 -3.13 -9.39 1.01
CA LYS A 98 -3.91 -9.78 -0.17
C LYS A 98 -4.99 -10.84 0.08
N GLU A 99 -4.90 -11.59 1.18
CA GLU A 99 -5.93 -12.57 1.55
C GLU A 99 -7.13 -11.94 2.28
N ILE A 100 -6.98 -10.70 2.76
CA ILE A 100 -8.06 -9.99 3.46
C ILE A 100 -8.92 -9.28 2.45
N LEU A 101 -10.20 -9.65 2.33
CA LEU A 101 -11.17 -8.99 1.47
C LEU A 101 -11.69 -7.71 2.11
N PHE A 102 -12.11 -7.81 3.35
CA PHE A 102 -12.54 -6.68 4.16
C PHE A 102 -12.46 -7.00 5.65
N ILE A 103 -12.52 -5.96 6.47
CA ILE A 103 -12.58 -6.05 7.92
C ILE A 103 -13.88 -5.37 8.37
N GLU A 104 -14.68 -6.09 9.13
CA GLU A 104 -15.93 -5.60 9.68
C GLU A 104 -15.83 -5.41 11.21
N SER A 105 -16.25 -4.26 11.70
CA SER A 105 -16.37 -3.99 13.13
C SER A 105 -17.77 -4.32 13.62
N LYS A 106 -17.88 -5.34 14.48
CA LYS A 106 -19.11 -5.79 15.14
C LYS A 106 -18.88 -5.97 16.64
N SER A 107 -19.66 -5.34 17.50
CA SER A 107 -19.64 -5.58 18.95
C SER A 107 -18.24 -5.56 19.57
N HIS A 108 -17.44 -4.53 19.25
CA HIS A 108 -16.03 -4.36 19.66
C HIS A 108 -15.05 -5.42 19.15
N GLN A 109 -15.48 -6.26 18.22
CA GLN A 109 -14.64 -7.21 17.51
C GLN A 109 -14.40 -6.73 16.08
N LEU A 110 -13.21 -7.02 15.56
CA LEU A 110 -12.81 -6.79 14.18
C LEU A 110 -12.75 -8.14 13.50
N TRP A 111 -13.68 -8.37 12.59
CA TRP A 111 -13.81 -9.62 11.82
C TRP A 111 -13.12 -9.45 10.48
N PHE A 112 -12.12 -10.29 10.23
CA PHE A 112 -11.35 -10.34 9.00
C PHE A 112 -11.97 -11.37 8.08
N GLU A 113 -12.68 -10.91 7.05
CA GLU A 113 -13.14 -11.76 5.95
C GLU A 113 -11.98 -12.00 5.00
N ARG A 114 -11.61 -13.26 4.81
CA ARG A 114 -10.42 -13.67 4.09
C ARG A 114 -10.75 -14.70 3.02
N THR A 115 -9.83 -14.89 2.06
CA THR A 115 -9.92 -15.95 1.04
C THR A 115 -9.81 -17.37 1.60
N ARG A 116 -9.37 -17.47 2.85
CA ARG A 116 -9.24 -18.74 3.58
C ARG A 116 -10.16 -18.72 4.81
N GLU A 117 -9.62 -19.03 5.98
CA GLU A 117 -10.30 -19.00 7.25
C GLU A 117 -10.53 -17.57 7.75
N ASN A 118 -11.75 -17.25 8.17
CA ASN A 118 -12.06 -15.98 8.81
C ASN A 118 -11.51 -15.93 10.23
N LEU A 119 -10.94 -14.78 10.59
CA LEU A 119 -10.35 -14.54 11.89
C LEU A 119 -10.96 -13.30 12.53
N TYR A 120 -10.88 -13.20 13.84
CA TYR A 120 -11.28 -11.97 14.53
C TYR A 120 -10.35 -11.62 15.68
N MET A 121 -10.31 -10.33 16.01
CA MET A 121 -9.57 -9.77 17.13
C MET A 121 -10.40 -8.71 17.84
N TYR A 122 -10.01 -8.34 19.06
CA TYR A 122 -10.56 -7.17 19.72
C TYR A 122 -9.79 -5.93 19.30
N GLY A 123 -10.49 -4.80 19.11
CA GLY A 123 -9.85 -3.54 18.74
C GLY A 123 -10.81 -2.55 18.12
N GLN A 124 -10.25 -1.44 17.66
CA GLN A 124 -10.99 -0.40 16.96
C GLN A 124 -10.58 -0.35 15.49
N ILE A 125 -11.57 -0.24 14.62
CA ILE A 125 -11.35 -0.22 13.17
C ILE A 125 -10.60 1.04 12.72
N ASN A 126 -10.66 2.13 13.50
CA ASN A 126 -9.88 3.34 13.23
C ASN A 126 -8.37 3.12 13.36
N ASP A 127 -7.94 2.28 14.30
CA ASP A 127 -6.52 1.94 14.47
C ASP A 127 -6.03 1.12 13.28
N LEU A 128 -6.84 0.17 12.80
CA LEU A 128 -6.53 -0.61 11.59
C LEU A 128 -6.55 0.26 10.33
N GLU A 129 -7.45 1.23 10.23
CA GLU A 129 -7.47 2.18 9.11
C GLU A 129 -6.13 2.92 9.00
N LEU A 130 -5.54 3.36 10.12
CA LEU A 130 -4.23 4.02 10.14
C LEU A 130 -3.10 3.06 9.74
N ILE A 131 -3.10 1.84 10.31
CA ILE A 131 -2.08 0.83 10.03
C ILE A 131 -2.12 0.39 8.56
N LEU A 132 -3.33 0.21 8.01
CA LEU A 132 -3.54 -0.33 6.66
C LEU A 132 -3.68 0.76 5.59
N SER A 133 -3.54 2.04 5.94
CA SER A 133 -3.70 3.18 5.00
C SER A 133 -2.77 3.13 3.78
N ASN A 134 -1.59 2.49 3.93
CA ASN A 134 -0.57 2.37 2.88
C ASN A 134 -0.63 1.03 2.13
N TYR A 135 -1.69 0.21 2.34
CA TYR A 135 -1.80 -1.15 1.80
C TYR A 135 -3.08 -1.42 1.03
N ASP A 136 -3.51 -0.44 0.25
CA ASP A 136 -4.69 -0.54 -0.62
C ASP A 136 -6.02 -0.85 0.12
N PHE A 137 -6.13 -0.46 1.39
CA PHE A 137 -7.37 -0.53 2.15
C PHE A 137 -8.09 0.80 2.18
N VAL A 138 -9.41 0.77 1.99
CA VAL A 138 -10.27 1.95 2.00
C VAL A 138 -11.41 1.81 3.00
N ARG A 139 -11.63 2.86 3.80
CA ARG A 139 -12.77 2.92 4.72
C ARG A 139 -14.04 3.29 3.98
N THR A 140 -15.00 2.37 3.89
CA THR A 140 -16.27 2.56 3.14
C THR A 140 -17.42 2.98 4.03
N HIS A 141 -17.42 2.50 5.28
CA HIS A 141 -18.47 2.72 6.28
C HIS A 141 -17.82 2.84 7.67
N GLN A 142 -18.57 3.30 8.67
CA GLN A 142 -18.09 3.30 10.07
C GLN A 142 -17.67 1.91 10.56
N SER A 143 -18.20 0.85 9.95
CA SER A 143 -17.93 -0.55 10.32
C SER A 143 -17.12 -1.34 9.29
N PHE A 144 -16.77 -0.77 8.14
CA PHE A 144 -16.10 -1.53 7.07
C PHE A 144 -14.81 -0.87 6.60
N LEU A 145 -13.74 -1.66 6.53
CA LEU A 145 -12.47 -1.35 5.90
C LEU A 145 -12.22 -2.41 4.82
N VAL A 146 -12.17 -2.01 3.55
CA VAL A 146 -12.20 -2.90 2.38
C VAL A 146 -10.87 -2.84 1.63
N ASN A 147 -10.38 -3.98 1.20
CA ASN A 147 -9.19 -4.07 0.35
C ASN A 147 -9.57 -3.82 -1.11
N LEU A 148 -8.94 -2.82 -1.74
CA LEU A 148 -9.17 -2.41 -3.13
C LEU A 148 -8.89 -3.54 -4.14
N VAL A 149 -7.93 -4.43 -3.82
CA VAL A 149 -7.57 -5.61 -4.63
C VAL A 149 -8.79 -6.47 -4.98
N HIS A 150 -9.74 -6.58 -4.05
CA HIS A 150 -10.91 -7.46 -4.17
C HIS A 150 -12.16 -6.77 -4.68
N ILE A 151 -12.11 -5.46 -5.00
CA ILE A 151 -13.26 -4.74 -5.56
C ILE A 151 -13.38 -5.01 -7.06
N GLU A 152 -14.48 -5.63 -7.47
CA GLU A 152 -14.81 -5.86 -8.88
C GLU A 152 -15.57 -4.68 -9.48
N LYS A 153 -16.52 -4.12 -8.69
CA LYS A 153 -17.43 -3.08 -9.18
C LYS A 153 -17.86 -2.15 -8.05
N ILE A 154 -18.08 -0.88 -8.41
CA ILE A 154 -18.72 0.13 -7.54
C ILE A 154 -20.00 0.60 -8.23
N ASN A 155 -21.13 0.48 -7.57
CA ASN A 155 -22.42 0.96 -8.09
C ASN A 155 -23.37 1.32 -6.94
N ASN A 156 -24.09 2.43 -7.07
CA ASN A 156 -25.18 2.83 -6.14
C ASN A 156 -24.83 2.72 -4.66
N TYR A 157 -23.65 3.27 -4.25
CA TYR A 157 -23.15 3.22 -2.86
C TYR A 157 -22.90 1.80 -2.33
N LEU A 158 -22.69 0.84 -3.22
CA LEU A 158 -22.27 -0.53 -2.91
C LEU A 158 -20.96 -0.86 -3.63
N LEU A 159 -20.10 -1.61 -2.93
CA LEU A 159 -18.96 -2.31 -3.51
C LEU A 159 -19.33 -3.78 -3.68
N TYR A 160 -19.02 -4.31 -4.84
CA TYR A 160 -19.14 -5.74 -5.14
C TYR A 160 -17.75 -6.35 -5.11
N LEU A 161 -17.55 -7.34 -4.25
CA LEU A 161 -16.25 -7.99 -4.07
C LEU A 161 -16.16 -9.31 -4.80
N SER A 162 -14.93 -9.78 -5.02
CA SER A 162 -14.61 -11.03 -5.74
C SER A 162 -15.21 -12.31 -5.14
N ASN A 163 -15.62 -12.27 -3.87
CA ASN A 163 -16.33 -13.37 -3.21
C ASN A 163 -17.87 -13.22 -3.28
N GLY A 164 -18.38 -12.23 -4.01
CA GLY A 164 -19.79 -11.91 -4.11
C GLY A 164 -20.37 -11.07 -2.98
N ALA A 165 -19.55 -10.66 -2.00
CA ALA A 165 -20.01 -9.81 -0.91
C ALA A 165 -20.36 -8.40 -1.40
N GLU A 166 -21.44 -7.81 -0.86
CA GLU A 166 -21.86 -6.44 -1.11
C GLU A 166 -21.58 -5.58 0.13
N ILE A 167 -20.70 -4.58 0.00
CA ILE A 167 -20.30 -3.73 1.10
C ILE A 167 -20.82 -2.31 0.91
N PRO A 168 -21.52 -1.73 1.91
CA PRO A 168 -22.06 -0.39 1.80
C PRO A 168 -20.96 0.69 1.85
N VAL A 169 -21.20 1.76 1.08
CA VAL A 169 -20.39 2.98 1.11
C VAL A 169 -21.25 4.14 1.55
N THR A 170 -20.86 4.86 2.59
CA THR A 170 -21.60 6.05 3.02
C THR A 170 -21.51 7.16 1.98
N LYS A 171 -22.55 8.00 1.87
CA LYS A 171 -22.56 9.15 0.95
C LYS A 171 -21.34 10.05 1.09
N GLN A 172 -20.91 10.30 2.33
CA GLN A 172 -19.73 11.14 2.62
C GLN A 172 -18.42 10.53 2.13
N ARG A 173 -18.29 9.20 2.09
CA ARG A 173 -17.08 8.50 1.70
C ARG A 173 -17.06 8.10 0.23
N TYR A 174 -18.20 8.14 -0.46
CA TYR A 174 -18.36 7.60 -1.81
C TYR A 174 -17.40 8.22 -2.83
N ALA A 175 -17.26 9.53 -2.83
CA ALA A 175 -16.36 10.22 -3.76
C ALA A 175 -14.91 9.78 -3.56
N LYS A 176 -14.43 9.76 -2.30
CA LYS A 176 -13.07 9.35 -1.94
C LYS A 176 -12.82 7.87 -2.27
N VAL A 177 -13.77 6.99 -1.96
CA VAL A 177 -13.66 5.54 -2.27
C VAL A 177 -13.57 5.33 -3.78
N LYS A 178 -14.40 6.01 -4.57
CA LYS A 178 -14.36 5.93 -6.03
C LYS A 178 -13.05 6.43 -6.60
N GLU A 179 -12.52 7.55 -6.12
CA GLU A 179 -11.23 8.10 -6.52
C GLU A 179 -10.10 7.10 -6.23
N GLN A 180 -10.02 6.56 -5.01
CA GLN A 180 -8.99 5.59 -4.64
C GLN A 180 -9.08 4.30 -5.47
N TYR A 181 -10.29 3.81 -5.74
CA TYR A 181 -10.49 2.65 -6.59
C TYR A 181 -10.04 2.89 -8.03
N LEU A 182 -10.38 4.05 -8.62
CA LEU A 182 -9.95 4.40 -9.96
C LEU A 182 -8.43 4.54 -10.04
N SER A 183 -7.82 5.25 -9.09
CA SER A 183 -6.35 5.36 -8.99
C SER A 183 -5.67 4.00 -8.82
N TYR A 184 -6.28 3.07 -8.07
CA TYR A 184 -5.80 1.71 -7.95
C TYR A 184 -5.87 0.96 -9.29
N LYS A 185 -6.99 1.08 -10.03
CA LYS A 185 -7.15 0.42 -11.34
C LYS A 185 -6.23 0.97 -12.42
N GLU A 186 -5.91 2.27 -12.38
CA GLU A 186 -4.95 2.89 -13.31
C GLU A 186 -3.51 2.43 -13.08
N LYS A 187 -3.19 1.89 -11.90
CA LYS A 187 -1.86 1.37 -11.56
C LYS A 187 -1.68 -0.11 -11.93
N MET A 188 -2.74 -0.80 -12.33
CA MET A 188 -2.73 -2.20 -12.76
C MET A 188 -2.57 -2.33 -14.26
#